data_d3546410356beebc3c89d2b56a15b64f
#
_entry.id   d3546410356beebc3c89d2b56a15b64f
#
_cell.length_a   1.000
_cell.length_b   1.000
_cell.length_c   1.000
_cell.angle_alpha   90.00
_cell.angle_beta   90.00
_cell.angle_gamma   90.00
#
_symmetry.space_group_name_H-M   'P 1'
#
loop_
_entity.id
_entity.type
_entity.pdbx_description
1 polymer ?
#
loop_
_entity_poly.entity_id
_entity_poly.type
_entity_poly.pdbx_seq_one_letter_code
_entity_poly.pdbx_strand_id
1 'polypeptide(L)'
;MKLIQKLKGASKRPYIVYKVVGYYSTYDEAVDALQQIRQSPTLTNVYEMWLPSHAKSVSTNTLNNYGSAFAHLVSIHNVAMSDISYLQLQSIIDNMLSTGLSYSSCKKVRTLISQLFDYAIINGWCSTNYAKFLNLGHNKPVRPHKPFTTQAINRLWRLESPLHDIPLILLYTGMRASELINLKARDVNRKQRTIRITSAKTKSGIRTIPIHDRIWPIIERRLDAGYVIHECRTYSSLSREFNKAMSAINAKHTT
;
A
#
# COMPACT_ATOMS: atom_id res chain seq x y z
N MET A 1 -28.33 17.77 14.43
CA MET A 1 -29.81 17.81 14.38
C MET A 1 -30.23 18.68 13.19
N LYS A 2 -31.19 18.23 12.37
CA LYS A 2 -31.74 19.04 11.25
C LYS A 2 -33.01 19.69 11.74
N LEU A 3 -33.17 21.00 11.53
CA LEU A 3 -34.37 21.75 11.89
C LEU A 3 -35.05 22.21 10.61
N ILE A 4 -36.39 22.29 10.66
CA ILE A 4 -37.22 22.82 9.59
C ILE A 4 -37.88 24.09 10.12
N GLN A 5 -37.69 25.21 9.45
CA GLN A 5 -38.26 26.47 9.81
C GLN A 5 -39.09 27.06 8.66
N LYS A 6 -40.27 27.57 8.97
CA LYS A 6 -41.11 28.30 8.01
C LYS A 6 -40.64 29.75 7.93
N LEU A 7 -40.24 30.21 6.76
CA LEU A 7 -39.83 31.58 6.51
C LEU A 7 -41.05 32.48 6.36
N LYS A 8 -41.14 33.54 7.18
CA LYS A 8 -42.21 34.56 7.06
C LYS A 8 -41.98 35.33 5.76
N GLY A 9 -43.03 35.46 4.94
CA GLY A 9 -43.01 36.26 3.69
C GLY A 9 -42.55 35.53 2.42
N ALA A 10 -42.14 34.26 2.48
CA ALA A 10 -41.78 33.48 1.29
C ALA A 10 -43.01 32.76 0.71
N SER A 11 -43.49 33.18 -0.47
CA SER A 11 -44.73 32.66 -1.06
C SER A 11 -44.60 31.32 -1.79
N LYS A 12 -43.43 31.01 -2.37
CA LYS A 12 -43.26 29.82 -3.20
C LYS A 12 -42.46 28.69 -2.53
N ARG A 13 -41.56 28.98 -1.59
CA ARG A 13 -40.74 28.00 -0.86
C ARG A 13 -40.59 28.42 0.60
N PRO A 14 -41.65 28.29 1.42
CA PRO A 14 -41.67 28.87 2.75
C PRO A 14 -40.89 28.05 3.80
N TYR A 15 -40.35 26.92 3.46
CA TYR A 15 -39.63 26.08 4.41
C TYR A 15 -38.13 25.97 4.05
N ILE A 16 -37.30 26.15 5.09
CA ILE A 16 -35.87 25.94 5.03
C ILE A 16 -35.50 24.76 5.94
N VAL A 17 -34.64 23.89 5.47
CA VAL A 17 -34.03 22.82 6.28
C VAL A 17 -32.58 23.22 6.54
N TYR A 18 -32.19 23.27 7.81
CA TYR A 18 -30.82 23.58 8.20
C TYR A 18 -30.31 22.60 9.25
N LYS A 19 -28.99 22.47 9.30
CA LYS A 19 -28.28 21.65 10.29
C LYS A 19 -27.75 22.54 11.39
N VAL A 20 -28.07 22.26 12.64
CA VAL A 20 -27.41 22.91 13.78
C VAL A 20 -25.98 22.39 13.88
N VAL A 21 -25.04 23.32 13.84
CA VAL A 21 -23.60 23.03 13.90
C VAL A 21 -23.09 23.15 15.32
N GLY A 22 -23.62 24.07 16.10
CA GLY A 22 -23.29 24.30 17.49
C GLY A 22 -24.15 25.37 18.11
N TYR A 23 -23.94 25.62 19.41
CA TYR A 23 -24.51 26.73 20.14
C TYR A 23 -23.37 27.62 20.65
N TYR A 24 -23.48 28.93 20.44
CA TYR A 24 -22.42 29.88 20.72
C TYR A 24 -22.95 30.97 21.64
N SER A 25 -22.11 31.54 22.48
CA SER A 25 -22.49 32.55 23.47
C SER A 25 -22.67 33.93 22.85
N THR A 26 -21.97 34.20 21.74
CA THR A 26 -22.02 35.48 21.04
C THR A 26 -22.26 35.28 19.53
N TYR A 27 -22.74 36.34 18.87
CA TYR A 27 -22.92 36.37 17.42
C TYR A 27 -21.58 36.18 16.67
N ASP A 28 -20.52 36.84 17.16
CA ASP A 28 -19.19 36.78 16.53
C ASP A 28 -18.60 35.38 16.59
N GLU A 29 -18.70 34.69 17.73
CA GLU A 29 -18.31 33.26 17.83
C GLU A 29 -19.07 32.37 16.84
N ALA A 30 -20.35 32.62 16.64
CA ALA A 30 -21.16 31.87 15.67
C ALA A 30 -20.76 32.18 14.23
N VAL A 31 -20.39 33.43 13.92
CA VAL A 31 -19.87 33.82 12.59
C VAL A 31 -18.51 33.20 12.32
N ASP A 32 -17.60 33.20 13.28
CA ASP A 32 -16.26 32.59 13.16
C ASP A 32 -16.37 31.09 12.94
N ALA A 33 -17.24 30.43 13.69
CA ALA A 33 -17.49 28.98 13.51
C ALA A 33 -18.11 28.68 12.12
N LEU A 34 -19.00 29.56 11.62
CA LEU A 34 -19.56 29.44 10.28
C LEU A 34 -18.50 29.63 9.18
N GLN A 35 -17.56 30.56 9.38
CA GLN A 35 -16.45 30.81 8.47
C GLN A 35 -15.47 29.60 8.46
N GLN A 36 -15.16 29.04 9.62
CA GLN A 36 -14.35 27.84 9.73
C GLN A 36 -14.97 26.64 9.00
N ILE A 37 -16.29 26.47 9.08
CA ILE A 37 -17.02 25.41 8.36
C ILE A 37 -17.02 25.66 6.85
N ARG A 38 -17.15 26.92 6.42
CA ARG A 38 -17.06 27.31 4.99
C ARG A 38 -15.65 27.12 4.41
N GLN A 39 -14.62 27.10 5.25
CA GLN A 39 -13.22 26.93 4.86
C GLN A 39 -12.71 25.50 5.02
N SER A 40 -13.59 24.51 5.25
CA SER A 40 -13.15 23.12 5.29
C SER A 40 -12.48 22.74 3.97
N PRO A 41 -11.18 22.35 3.97
CA PRO A 41 -10.48 22.02 2.75
C PRO A 41 -11.07 20.78 2.10
N THR A 42 -10.89 20.67 0.79
CA THR A 42 -11.28 19.45 0.05
C THR A 42 -10.40 18.28 0.42
N LEU A 43 -10.83 17.06 0.09
CA LEU A 43 -10.02 15.86 0.28
C LEU A 43 -8.65 15.99 -0.40
N THR A 44 -8.59 16.57 -1.60
CA THR A 44 -7.33 16.82 -2.31
C THR A 44 -6.43 17.77 -1.53
N ASN A 45 -6.95 18.91 -1.05
CA ASN A 45 -6.15 19.82 -0.26
C ASN A 45 -5.61 19.17 1.02
N VAL A 46 -6.44 18.38 1.70
CA VAL A 46 -6.01 17.63 2.91
C VAL A 46 -4.91 16.64 2.56
N TYR A 47 -5.04 15.90 1.47
CA TYR A 47 -4.01 14.96 1.01
C TYR A 47 -2.68 15.66 0.71
N GLU A 48 -2.73 16.80 0.00
CA GLU A 48 -1.54 17.58 -0.36
C GLU A 48 -0.84 18.20 0.87
N MET A 49 -1.61 18.64 1.87
CA MET A 49 -1.05 19.16 3.13
C MET A 49 -0.49 18.04 4.03
N TRP A 50 -1.15 16.89 4.06
CA TRP A 50 -0.75 15.76 4.89
C TRP A 50 0.49 15.02 4.35
N LEU A 51 0.55 14.81 3.01
CA LEU A 51 1.54 13.96 2.37
C LEU A 51 3.00 14.36 2.64
N PRO A 52 3.42 15.64 2.57
CA PRO A 52 4.82 16.03 2.75
C PRO A 52 5.37 15.74 4.14
N SER A 53 4.57 15.90 5.18
CA SER A 53 4.97 15.59 6.56
C SER A 53 5.12 14.08 6.77
N HIS A 54 4.21 13.31 6.19
CA HIS A 54 4.19 11.85 6.32
C HIS A 54 5.26 11.17 5.44
N ALA A 55 5.55 11.75 4.28
CA ALA A 55 6.53 11.22 3.33
C ALA A 55 7.94 11.05 3.92
N LYS A 56 8.32 11.90 4.88
CA LYS A 56 9.62 11.83 5.56
C LYS A 56 9.82 10.56 6.40
N SER A 57 8.72 9.92 6.82
CA SER A 57 8.74 8.77 7.74
C SER A 57 8.47 7.41 7.07
N VAL A 58 8.13 7.40 5.78
CA VAL A 58 7.71 6.19 5.07
C VAL A 58 8.57 5.89 3.85
N SER A 59 8.54 4.63 3.39
CA SER A 59 9.26 4.19 2.19
C SER A 59 8.57 4.69 0.91
N THR A 60 9.34 4.81 -0.19
CA THR A 60 8.82 5.13 -1.54
C THR A 60 7.67 4.21 -1.96
N ASN A 61 7.76 2.92 -1.63
CA ASN A 61 6.69 1.97 -1.94
C ASN A 61 5.39 2.28 -1.18
N THR A 62 5.49 2.79 0.04
CA THR A 62 4.32 3.25 0.81
C THR A 62 3.71 4.49 0.17
N LEU A 63 4.53 5.44 -0.31
CA LEU A 63 4.05 6.62 -1.04
C LEU A 63 3.31 6.22 -2.33
N ASN A 64 3.86 5.29 -3.10
CA ASN A 64 3.20 4.76 -4.30
C ASN A 64 1.85 4.09 -3.97
N ASN A 65 1.77 3.37 -2.83
CA ASN A 65 0.50 2.80 -2.37
C ASN A 65 -0.51 3.89 -1.98
N TYR A 66 -0.06 5.01 -1.38
CA TYR A 66 -0.95 6.14 -1.08
C TYR A 66 -1.48 6.79 -2.37
N GLY A 67 -0.61 7.04 -3.36
CA GLY A 67 -1.05 7.57 -4.66
C GLY A 67 -2.07 6.66 -5.34
N SER A 68 -1.80 5.34 -5.36
CA SER A 68 -2.74 4.36 -5.92
C SER A 68 -4.07 4.30 -5.14
N ALA A 69 -4.03 4.40 -3.81
CA ALA A 69 -5.23 4.44 -2.98
C ALA A 69 -6.02 5.74 -3.19
N PHE A 70 -5.35 6.87 -3.32
CA PHE A 70 -5.96 8.18 -3.56
C PHE A 70 -6.68 8.22 -4.91
N ALA A 71 -6.13 7.60 -5.95
CA ALA A 71 -6.76 7.52 -7.26
C ALA A 71 -8.15 6.85 -7.24
N HIS A 72 -8.43 5.95 -6.28
CA HIS A 72 -9.75 5.36 -6.11
C HIS A 72 -10.79 6.32 -5.50
N LEU A 73 -10.36 7.47 -4.99
CA LEU A 73 -11.20 8.47 -4.32
C LEU A 73 -11.62 9.62 -5.23
N VAL A 74 -11.44 9.49 -6.56
CA VAL A 74 -11.65 10.57 -7.54
C VAL A 74 -13.03 11.23 -7.42
N SER A 75 -14.07 10.48 -7.10
CA SER A 75 -15.45 10.99 -6.96
C SER A 75 -15.63 11.97 -5.80
N ILE A 76 -14.71 11.99 -4.85
CA ILE A 76 -14.78 12.86 -3.67
C ILE A 76 -13.57 13.80 -3.53
N HIS A 77 -12.67 13.85 -4.51
CA HIS A 77 -11.47 14.71 -4.47
C HIS A 77 -11.80 16.17 -4.16
N ASN A 78 -12.87 16.70 -4.75
CA ASN A 78 -13.29 18.09 -4.60
C ASN A 78 -14.38 18.30 -3.53
N VAL A 79 -14.69 17.26 -2.74
CA VAL A 79 -15.65 17.36 -1.64
C VAL A 79 -14.92 17.86 -0.40
N ALA A 80 -15.51 18.82 0.31
CA ALA A 80 -14.97 19.32 1.58
C ALA A 80 -14.97 18.20 2.63
N MET A 81 -13.92 18.13 3.46
CA MET A 81 -13.77 17.07 4.49
C MET A 81 -14.97 17.00 5.43
N SER A 82 -15.59 18.14 5.76
CA SER A 82 -16.81 18.22 6.57
C SER A 82 -18.02 17.54 5.94
N ASP A 83 -18.06 17.47 4.61
CA ASP A 83 -19.23 17.05 3.83
C ASP A 83 -19.12 15.60 3.35
N ILE A 84 -17.94 14.98 3.53
CA ILE A 84 -17.73 13.56 3.20
C ILE A 84 -18.52 12.70 4.19
N SER A 85 -19.51 11.97 3.66
CA SER A 85 -20.36 11.07 4.45
C SER A 85 -19.83 9.63 4.45
N TYR A 86 -20.29 8.86 5.45
CA TYR A 86 -20.05 7.41 5.48
C TYR A 86 -20.57 6.70 4.21
N LEU A 87 -21.76 7.11 3.71
CA LEU A 87 -22.37 6.47 2.54
C LEU A 87 -21.54 6.67 1.26
N GLN A 88 -20.95 7.86 1.06
CA GLN A 88 -20.05 8.08 -0.07
C GLN A 88 -18.81 7.20 0.01
N LEU A 89 -18.20 7.09 1.18
CA LEU A 89 -17.02 6.25 1.38
C LEU A 89 -17.34 4.77 1.19
N GLN A 90 -18.47 4.30 1.74
CA GLN A 90 -18.89 2.91 1.58
C GLN A 90 -19.20 2.57 0.13
N SER A 91 -19.87 3.47 -0.61
CA SER A 91 -20.14 3.30 -2.04
C SER A 91 -18.86 3.14 -2.87
N ILE A 92 -17.79 3.87 -2.54
CA ILE A 92 -16.49 3.69 -3.20
C ILE A 92 -15.93 2.29 -2.94
N ILE A 93 -15.96 1.82 -1.69
CA ILE A 93 -15.50 0.47 -1.33
C ILE A 93 -16.34 -0.60 -2.03
N ASP A 94 -17.66 -0.45 -2.03
CA ASP A 94 -18.58 -1.39 -2.67
C ASP A 94 -18.34 -1.47 -4.19
N ASN A 95 -18.09 -0.33 -4.84
CA ASN A 95 -17.72 -0.29 -6.25
C ASN A 95 -16.37 -0.97 -6.51
N MET A 96 -15.37 -0.77 -5.64
CA MET A 96 -14.08 -1.46 -5.75
C MET A 96 -14.24 -2.99 -5.65
N LEU A 97 -15.09 -3.46 -4.74
CA LEU A 97 -15.36 -4.90 -4.56
C LEU A 97 -16.13 -5.47 -5.76
N SER A 98 -17.14 -4.75 -6.29
CA SER A 98 -17.92 -5.18 -7.46
C SER A 98 -17.09 -5.26 -8.74
N THR A 99 -16.08 -4.41 -8.87
CA THR A 99 -15.10 -4.46 -9.99
C THR A 99 -14.00 -5.51 -9.79
N GLY A 100 -14.08 -6.33 -8.74
CA GLY A 100 -13.18 -7.46 -8.49
C GLY A 100 -11.86 -7.10 -7.80
N LEU A 101 -11.76 -5.90 -7.22
CA LEU A 101 -10.59 -5.53 -6.43
C LEU A 101 -10.52 -6.33 -5.13
N SER A 102 -9.31 -6.65 -4.71
CA SER A 102 -9.09 -7.48 -3.53
C SER A 102 -9.40 -6.73 -2.22
N TYR A 103 -9.75 -7.48 -1.17
CA TYR A 103 -9.82 -6.97 0.20
C TYR A 103 -8.58 -6.14 0.59
N SER A 104 -7.38 -6.60 0.20
CA SER A 104 -6.12 -5.88 0.44
C SER A 104 -6.09 -4.49 -0.22
N SER A 105 -6.65 -4.34 -1.42
CA SER A 105 -6.75 -3.06 -2.12
C SER A 105 -7.71 -2.12 -1.39
N CYS A 106 -8.90 -2.60 -1.03
CA CYS A 106 -9.88 -1.85 -0.23
C CYS A 106 -9.31 -1.43 1.14
N LYS A 107 -8.53 -2.32 1.78
CA LYS A 107 -7.85 -2.01 3.05
C LYS A 107 -6.84 -0.88 2.91
N LYS A 108 -6.09 -0.80 1.81
CA LYS A 108 -5.16 0.32 1.55
C LYS A 108 -5.90 1.64 1.42
N VAL A 109 -7.02 1.66 0.69
CA VAL A 109 -7.87 2.85 0.54
C VAL A 109 -8.44 3.26 1.89
N ARG A 110 -9.03 2.34 2.66
CA ARG A 110 -9.51 2.63 4.02
C ARG A 110 -8.41 3.19 4.92
N THR A 111 -7.20 2.63 4.84
CA THR A 111 -6.06 3.09 5.66
C THR A 111 -5.69 4.53 5.33
N LEU A 112 -5.62 4.89 4.04
CA LEU A 112 -5.35 6.25 3.62
C LEU A 112 -6.45 7.21 4.09
N ILE A 113 -7.72 6.88 3.80
CA ILE A 113 -8.87 7.69 4.22
C ILE A 113 -8.84 7.93 5.74
N SER A 114 -8.57 6.86 6.53
CA SER A 114 -8.50 6.99 7.98
C SER A 114 -7.42 7.98 8.44
N GLN A 115 -6.25 7.96 7.81
CA GLN A 115 -5.16 8.89 8.13
C GLN A 115 -5.52 10.34 7.75
N LEU A 116 -6.19 10.53 6.62
CA LEU A 116 -6.65 11.87 6.19
C LEU A 116 -7.74 12.41 7.12
N PHE A 117 -8.68 11.57 7.56
CA PHE A 117 -9.68 11.97 8.55
C PHE A 117 -9.06 12.27 9.91
N ASP A 118 -8.13 11.45 10.39
CA ASP A 118 -7.44 11.71 11.65
C ASP A 118 -6.67 13.04 11.59
N TYR A 119 -6.01 13.34 10.45
CA TYR A 119 -5.38 14.64 10.22
C TYR A 119 -6.38 15.80 10.18
N ALA A 120 -7.51 15.62 9.51
CA ALA A 120 -8.56 16.63 9.42
C ALA A 120 -9.22 16.90 10.78
N ILE A 121 -9.39 15.87 11.63
CA ILE A 121 -9.92 16.01 13.00
C ILE A 121 -8.97 16.86 13.86
N ILE A 122 -7.66 16.56 13.80
CA ILE A 122 -6.64 17.33 14.55
C ILE A 122 -6.65 18.82 14.16
N ASN A 123 -6.94 19.12 12.88
CA ASN A 123 -7.03 20.49 12.38
C ASN A 123 -8.44 21.12 12.50
N GLY A 124 -9.40 20.43 13.11
CA GLY A 124 -10.74 20.96 13.35
C GLY A 124 -11.66 21.04 12.11
N TRP A 125 -11.29 20.37 11.00
CA TRP A 125 -12.07 20.40 9.74
C TRP A 125 -13.20 19.37 9.68
N CYS A 126 -13.17 18.36 10.52
CA CYS A 126 -14.25 17.41 10.71
C CYS A 126 -14.22 16.85 12.15
N SER A 127 -15.31 16.19 12.58
CA SER A 127 -15.44 15.66 13.95
C SER A 127 -15.37 14.14 14.04
N THR A 128 -15.55 13.43 12.93
CA THR A 128 -15.71 11.97 12.95
C THR A 128 -14.92 11.30 11.83
N ASN A 129 -14.16 10.28 12.18
CA ASN A 129 -13.46 9.44 11.21
C ASN A 129 -14.37 8.27 10.76
N TYR A 130 -15.09 8.47 9.66
CA TYR A 130 -16.00 7.47 9.10
C TYR A 130 -15.26 6.25 8.52
N ALA A 131 -13.98 6.36 8.19
CA ALA A 131 -13.22 5.24 7.63
C ALA A 131 -13.12 4.04 8.58
N LYS A 132 -13.20 4.27 9.89
CA LYS A 132 -13.15 3.21 10.92
C LYS A 132 -14.34 2.24 10.85
N PHE A 133 -15.46 2.68 10.29
CA PHE A 133 -16.71 1.93 10.20
C PHE A 133 -16.93 1.25 8.84
N LEU A 134 -16.02 1.44 7.87
CA LEU A 134 -16.18 0.89 6.52
C LEU A 134 -16.11 -0.63 6.52
N ASN A 135 -17.11 -1.24 5.87
CA ASN A 135 -17.15 -2.66 5.62
C ASN A 135 -16.35 -2.98 4.34
N LEU A 136 -15.29 -3.77 4.48
CA LEU A 136 -14.42 -4.18 3.38
C LEU A 136 -14.75 -5.56 2.80
N GLY A 137 -15.87 -6.15 3.21
CA GLY A 137 -16.20 -7.54 2.85
C GLY A 137 -15.29 -8.57 3.54
N HIS A 138 -15.28 -9.78 3.03
CA HIS A 138 -14.52 -10.88 3.61
C HIS A 138 -13.08 -10.93 3.09
N ASN A 139 -12.12 -11.10 4.01
CA ASN A 139 -10.73 -11.37 3.65
C ASN A 139 -10.58 -12.85 3.24
N LYS A 140 -10.97 -13.17 2.02
CA LYS A 140 -10.74 -14.51 1.47
C LYS A 140 -9.40 -14.50 0.72
N PRO A 141 -8.46 -15.41 1.03
CA PRO A 141 -7.24 -15.55 0.25
C PRO A 141 -7.60 -15.95 -1.18
N VAL A 142 -7.25 -15.11 -2.16
CA VAL A 142 -7.60 -15.32 -3.57
C VAL A 142 -6.83 -16.50 -4.17
N ARG A 143 -5.62 -16.75 -3.66
CA ARG A 143 -4.77 -17.88 -4.09
C ARG A 143 -3.92 -18.36 -2.90
N PRO A 144 -4.06 -19.61 -2.46
CA PRO A 144 -3.14 -20.17 -1.47
C PRO A 144 -1.75 -20.34 -2.12
N HIS A 145 -0.73 -19.82 -1.46
CA HIS A 145 0.65 -20.08 -1.87
C HIS A 145 0.96 -21.57 -1.68
N LYS A 146 1.46 -22.23 -2.74
CA LYS A 146 1.89 -23.62 -2.66
C LYS A 146 3.42 -23.67 -2.72
N PRO A 147 4.08 -24.46 -1.87
CA PRO A 147 5.52 -24.64 -1.96
C PRO A 147 5.90 -25.33 -3.28
N PHE A 148 7.14 -25.16 -3.70
CA PHE A 148 7.69 -25.91 -4.85
C PHE A 148 7.67 -27.40 -4.56
N THR A 149 7.18 -28.19 -5.52
CA THR A 149 7.31 -29.64 -5.46
C THR A 149 8.75 -30.06 -5.78
N THR A 150 9.17 -31.23 -5.27
CA THR A 150 10.49 -31.82 -5.59
C THR A 150 10.69 -31.95 -7.11
N GLN A 151 9.63 -32.28 -7.85
CA GLN A 151 9.70 -32.38 -9.31
C GLN A 151 9.98 -31.02 -9.96
N ALA A 152 9.34 -29.94 -9.48
CA ALA A 152 9.59 -28.58 -9.99
C ALA A 152 11.04 -28.14 -9.70
N ILE A 153 11.56 -28.43 -8.50
CA ILE A 153 12.95 -28.16 -8.13
C ILE A 153 13.92 -28.93 -9.04
N ASN A 154 13.67 -30.22 -9.29
CA ASN A 154 14.50 -31.02 -10.18
C ASN A 154 14.44 -30.50 -11.64
N ARG A 155 13.31 -30.00 -12.11
CA ARG A 155 13.23 -29.37 -13.43
C ARG A 155 14.01 -28.06 -13.47
N LEU A 156 14.00 -27.23 -12.41
CA LEU A 156 14.83 -26.02 -12.32
C LEU A 156 16.32 -26.36 -12.46
N TRP A 157 16.80 -27.42 -11.79
CA TRP A 157 18.18 -27.84 -11.89
C TRP A 157 18.59 -28.36 -13.27
N ARG A 158 17.64 -28.73 -14.14
CA ARG A 158 17.88 -29.13 -15.53
C ARG A 158 17.95 -27.97 -16.51
N LEU A 159 17.51 -26.77 -16.10
CA LEU A 159 17.66 -25.58 -16.91
C LEU A 159 19.13 -25.14 -16.91
N GLU A 160 19.56 -24.54 -18.01
CA GLU A 160 20.88 -23.95 -18.12
C GLU A 160 20.97 -22.56 -17.48
N SER A 161 22.19 -22.20 -17.02
CA SER A 161 22.51 -20.85 -16.56
C SER A 161 22.39 -19.86 -17.73
N PRO A 162 21.92 -18.61 -17.49
CA PRO A 162 21.59 -18.03 -16.19
C PRO A 162 20.12 -18.19 -15.77
N LEU A 163 19.30 -18.91 -16.55
CA LEU A 163 17.84 -18.93 -16.39
C LEU A 163 17.42 -19.50 -15.02
N HIS A 164 18.11 -20.51 -14.51
CA HIS A 164 17.77 -21.14 -13.22
C HIS A 164 18.34 -20.41 -12.00
N ASP A 165 19.31 -19.52 -12.17
CA ASP A 165 20.10 -18.95 -11.08
C ASP A 165 19.23 -18.21 -10.05
N ILE A 166 18.40 -17.29 -10.50
CA ILE A 166 17.55 -16.46 -9.62
C ILE A 166 16.59 -17.32 -8.80
N PRO A 167 15.78 -18.23 -9.41
CA PRO A 167 14.90 -19.12 -8.65
C PRO A 167 15.64 -19.99 -7.64
N LEU A 168 16.77 -20.57 -8.01
CA LEU A 168 17.54 -21.44 -7.13
C LEU A 168 18.17 -20.67 -5.97
N ILE A 169 18.73 -19.48 -6.21
CA ILE A 169 19.25 -18.63 -5.13
C ILE A 169 18.13 -18.30 -4.14
N LEU A 170 16.98 -17.85 -4.61
CA LEU A 170 15.83 -17.52 -3.74
C LEU A 170 15.34 -18.74 -2.96
N LEU A 171 15.23 -19.89 -3.63
CA LEU A 171 14.74 -21.13 -3.02
C LEU A 171 15.67 -21.65 -1.90
N TYR A 172 16.97 -21.66 -2.13
CA TYR A 172 17.94 -22.24 -1.19
C TYR A 172 18.36 -21.26 -0.07
N THR A 173 18.19 -19.96 -0.26
CA THR A 173 18.57 -18.96 0.74
C THR A 173 17.39 -18.41 1.53
N GLY A 174 16.17 -18.53 1.03
CA GLY A 174 15.00 -17.92 1.63
C GLY A 174 15.06 -16.40 1.69
N MET A 175 15.88 -15.77 0.86
CA MET A 175 15.96 -14.31 0.76
C MET A 175 14.69 -13.74 0.13
N ARG A 176 14.35 -12.52 0.56
CA ARG A 176 13.32 -11.73 -0.15
C ARG A 176 13.87 -11.22 -1.48
N ALA A 177 12.98 -11.02 -2.46
CA ALA A 177 13.36 -10.49 -3.76
C ALA A 177 14.16 -9.17 -3.67
N SER A 178 13.75 -8.26 -2.77
CA SER A 178 14.47 -7.00 -2.53
C SER A 178 15.85 -7.19 -1.90
N GLU A 179 16.04 -8.22 -1.09
CA GLU A 179 17.34 -8.56 -0.49
C GLU A 179 18.29 -9.07 -1.57
N LEU A 180 17.80 -9.92 -2.48
CA LEU A 180 18.59 -10.43 -3.59
C LEU A 180 18.98 -9.34 -4.59
N ILE A 181 18.05 -8.44 -4.97
CA ILE A 181 18.32 -7.30 -5.87
C ILE A 181 19.45 -6.40 -5.35
N ASN A 182 19.52 -6.23 -4.03
CA ASN A 182 20.49 -5.35 -3.39
C ASN A 182 21.73 -6.08 -2.87
N LEU A 183 21.82 -7.40 -3.04
CA LEU A 183 22.94 -8.20 -2.57
C LEU A 183 24.21 -7.87 -3.34
N LYS A 184 25.22 -7.38 -2.62
CA LYS A 184 26.54 -7.07 -3.18
C LYS A 184 27.51 -8.23 -2.96
N ALA A 185 28.49 -8.37 -3.84
CA ALA A 185 29.53 -9.38 -3.70
C ALA A 185 30.27 -9.31 -2.35
N ARG A 186 30.48 -8.09 -1.82
CA ARG A 186 31.09 -7.86 -0.50
C ARG A 186 30.30 -8.38 0.70
N ASP A 187 29.01 -8.63 0.52
CA ASP A 187 28.12 -9.15 1.55
C ASP A 187 28.18 -10.69 1.62
N VAL A 188 28.94 -11.32 0.71
CA VAL A 188 29.17 -12.76 0.65
C VAL A 188 30.56 -13.10 1.18
N ASN A 189 30.60 -13.87 2.25
CA ASN A 189 31.86 -14.41 2.79
C ASN A 189 32.21 -15.73 2.07
N ARG A 190 33.24 -15.70 1.19
CA ARG A 190 33.68 -16.86 0.41
C ARG A 190 34.21 -17.99 1.30
N LYS A 191 34.96 -17.65 2.37
CA LYS A 191 35.57 -18.66 3.28
C LYS A 191 34.53 -19.39 4.11
N GLN A 192 33.57 -18.68 4.63
CA GLN A 192 32.52 -19.23 5.50
C GLN A 192 31.28 -19.67 4.70
N ARG A 193 31.21 -19.36 3.40
CA ARG A 193 30.04 -19.58 2.54
C ARG A 193 28.75 -19.04 3.18
N THR A 194 28.76 -17.76 3.53
CA THR A 194 27.62 -17.09 4.15
C THR A 194 27.30 -15.78 3.44
N ILE A 195 26.02 -15.40 3.49
CA ILE A 195 25.50 -14.13 3.01
C ILE A 195 25.07 -13.30 4.23
N ARG A 196 25.53 -12.08 4.34
CA ARG A 196 25.11 -11.15 5.38
C ARG A 196 24.05 -10.18 4.83
N ILE A 197 22.83 -10.27 5.35
CA ILE A 197 21.78 -9.31 5.06
C ILE A 197 21.94 -8.13 6.02
N THR A 198 22.35 -6.97 5.49
CA THR A 198 22.68 -5.76 6.26
C THR A 198 21.55 -4.72 6.28
N SER A 199 20.59 -4.82 5.33
CA SER A 199 19.45 -3.92 5.23
C SER A 199 18.16 -4.72 5.06
N ALA A 200 17.22 -4.50 5.96
CA ALA A 200 15.91 -5.15 5.93
C ALA A 200 14.83 -4.22 6.47
N LYS A 201 13.56 -4.47 6.10
CA LYS A 201 12.40 -3.70 6.56
C LYS A 201 12.23 -3.70 8.09
N THR A 202 12.71 -4.74 8.78
CA THR A 202 12.62 -4.91 10.24
C THR A 202 13.98 -5.30 10.80
N LYS A 203 14.24 -5.00 12.08
CA LYS A 203 15.47 -5.40 12.76
C LYS A 203 15.72 -6.92 12.67
N SER A 204 14.69 -7.74 12.79
CA SER A 204 14.76 -9.20 12.66
C SER A 204 15.11 -9.69 11.23
N GLY A 205 15.05 -8.80 10.25
CA GLY A 205 15.47 -9.12 8.88
C GLY A 205 16.99 -9.09 8.68
N ILE A 206 17.76 -8.47 9.58
CA ILE A 206 19.22 -8.48 9.56
C ILE A 206 19.68 -9.85 10.08
N ARG A 207 20.33 -10.61 9.20
CA ARG A 207 20.70 -11.98 9.49
C ARG A 207 21.86 -12.45 8.61
N THR A 208 22.52 -13.52 9.04
CA THR A 208 23.49 -14.25 8.23
C THR A 208 22.83 -15.53 7.71
N ILE A 209 22.95 -15.79 6.43
CA ILE A 209 22.37 -16.95 5.74
C ILE A 209 23.52 -17.86 5.31
N PRO A 210 23.59 -19.13 5.75
CA PRO A 210 24.54 -20.09 5.21
C PRO A 210 24.16 -20.43 3.76
N ILE A 211 25.18 -20.55 2.91
CA ILE A 211 25.02 -20.93 1.51
C ILE A 211 25.18 -22.44 1.40
N HIS A 212 24.14 -23.13 0.95
CA HIS A 212 24.17 -24.55 0.70
C HIS A 212 25.18 -24.87 -0.42
N ASP A 213 25.98 -25.93 -0.28
CA ASP A 213 27.03 -26.32 -1.23
C ASP A 213 26.54 -26.46 -2.67
N ARG A 214 25.32 -26.94 -2.85
CA ARG A 214 24.71 -27.13 -4.17
C ARG A 214 24.54 -25.84 -4.97
N ILE A 215 24.29 -24.70 -4.31
CA ILE A 215 24.15 -23.40 -4.99
C ILE A 215 25.39 -22.53 -4.93
N TRP A 216 26.42 -22.98 -4.19
CA TRP A 216 27.69 -22.24 -4.10
C TRP A 216 28.28 -21.90 -5.47
N PRO A 217 28.41 -22.86 -6.44
CA PRO A 217 28.94 -22.54 -7.76
C PRO A 217 28.14 -21.48 -8.53
N ILE A 218 26.82 -21.42 -8.28
CA ILE A 218 25.96 -20.39 -8.88
C ILE A 218 26.28 -19.00 -8.32
N ILE A 219 26.44 -18.89 -7.02
CA ILE A 219 26.76 -17.62 -6.35
C ILE A 219 28.19 -17.21 -6.68
N GLU A 220 29.16 -18.15 -6.58
CA GLU A 220 30.59 -17.87 -6.74
C GLU A 220 30.93 -17.24 -8.09
N ARG A 221 30.39 -17.77 -9.21
CA ARG A 221 30.60 -17.22 -10.55
C ARG A 221 30.02 -15.80 -10.75
N ARG A 222 29.16 -15.36 -9.82
CA ARG A 222 28.48 -14.04 -9.88
C ARG A 222 29.13 -12.97 -8.99
N LEU A 223 30.17 -13.34 -8.21
CA LEU A 223 30.76 -12.42 -7.24
C LEU A 223 31.65 -11.35 -7.86
N ASP A 224 32.08 -11.50 -9.10
CA ASP A 224 33.05 -10.58 -9.72
C ASP A 224 32.40 -9.31 -10.31
N ALA A 225 31.06 -9.27 -10.37
CA ALA A 225 30.31 -8.17 -11.00
C ALA A 225 29.80 -7.09 -10.02
N GLY A 226 30.28 -7.06 -8.78
CA GLY A 226 29.88 -6.08 -7.75
C GLY A 226 28.52 -6.37 -7.09
N TYR A 227 27.52 -6.78 -7.85
CA TYR A 227 26.23 -7.30 -7.38
C TYR A 227 26.07 -8.75 -7.81
N VAL A 228 25.50 -9.57 -6.93
CA VAL A 228 25.30 -11.01 -7.24
C VAL A 228 24.35 -11.20 -8.42
N ILE A 229 23.33 -10.35 -8.54
CA ILE A 229 22.50 -10.24 -9.74
C ILE A 229 22.58 -8.83 -10.32
N HIS A 230 23.42 -8.60 -11.31
CA HIS A 230 23.60 -7.30 -11.94
C HIS A 230 22.56 -7.02 -13.03
N GLU A 231 21.97 -8.05 -13.63
CA GLU A 231 20.96 -7.96 -14.69
C GLU A 231 19.58 -7.53 -14.19
N CYS A 232 19.30 -7.66 -12.88
CA CYS A 232 18.01 -7.35 -12.29
C CYS A 232 18.15 -6.31 -11.18
N ARG A 233 17.95 -5.03 -11.52
CA ARG A 233 18.06 -3.91 -10.57
C ARG A 233 16.72 -3.43 -10.01
N THR A 234 15.60 -4.00 -10.49
CA THR A 234 14.24 -3.69 -10.04
C THR A 234 13.47 -4.96 -9.74
N TYR A 235 12.42 -4.85 -8.91
CA TYR A 235 11.52 -5.96 -8.66
C TYR A 235 10.85 -6.47 -9.94
N SER A 236 10.49 -5.57 -10.85
CA SER A 236 9.85 -5.95 -12.12
C SER A 236 10.78 -6.74 -13.03
N SER A 237 12.08 -6.36 -13.11
CA SER A 237 13.06 -7.12 -13.89
C SER A 237 13.33 -8.49 -13.30
N LEU A 238 13.48 -8.59 -11.96
CA LEU A 238 13.66 -9.87 -11.28
C LEU A 238 12.43 -10.77 -11.45
N SER A 239 11.23 -10.23 -11.30
CA SER A 239 9.98 -10.98 -11.50
C SER A 239 9.87 -11.52 -12.92
N ARG A 240 10.27 -10.74 -13.92
CA ARG A 240 10.28 -11.18 -15.33
C ARG A 240 11.22 -12.36 -15.55
N GLU A 241 12.47 -12.30 -15.04
CA GLU A 241 13.43 -13.39 -15.17
C GLU A 241 13.00 -14.64 -14.38
N PHE A 242 12.49 -14.45 -13.18
CA PHE A 242 11.87 -15.53 -12.41
C PHE A 242 10.73 -16.21 -13.18
N ASN A 243 9.83 -15.43 -13.78
CA ASN A 243 8.70 -15.94 -14.55
C ASN A 243 9.13 -16.69 -15.82
N LYS A 244 10.20 -16.28 -16.49
CA LYS A 244 10.77 -17.02 -17.61
C LYS A 244 11.19 -18.43 -17.18
N ALA A 245 11.91 -18.55 -16.07
CA ALA A 245 12.33 -19.84 -15.54
C ALA A 245 11.12 -20.72 -15.16
N MET A 246 10.10 -20.11 -14.53
CA MET A 246 8.88 -20.83 -14.17
C MET A 246 8.12 -21.34 -15.38
N SER A 247 8.02 -20.54 -16.44
CA SER A 247 7.39 -20.95 -17.69
C SER A 247 8.15 -22.08 -18.36
N ALA A 248 9.48 -22.04 -18.34
CA ALA A 248 10.34 -23.10 -18.93
C ALA A 248 10.15 -24.46 -18.25
N ILE A 249 9.82 -24.49 -16.97
CA ILE A 249 9.56 -25.74 -16.23
C ILE A 249 8.08 -26.11 -16.16
N ASN A 250 7.19 -25.38 -16.85
CA ASN A 250 5.74 -25.55 -16.78
C ASN A 250 5.20 -25.55 -15.33
N ALA A 251 5.81 -24.78 -14.45
CA ALA A 251 5.32 -24.60 -13.09
C ALA A 251 4.22 -23.55 -13.09
N LYS A 252 2.99 -23.97 -12.78
CA LYS A 252 1.91 -23.01 -12.48
C LYS A 252 2.28 -22.29 -11.20
N HIS A 253 2.43 -20.97 -11.32
CA HIS A 253 2.81 -20.13 -10.21
C HIS A 253 1.91 -20.22 -9.02
N THR A 254 2.58 -20.32 -7.94
CA THR A 254 2.07 -19.91 -6.66
C THR A 254 3.12 -19.01 -6.04
N THR A 255 3.05 -17.74 -6.35
CA THR A 255 3.82 -16.72 -5.65
C THR A 255 3.14 -16.34 -4.36
#